data_00f9f5790441c57506df9bf8f5d1b9bc
#
_entry.id   00f9f5790441c57506df9bf8f5d1b9bc
#
_cell.length_a   1.000
_cell.length_b   1.000
_cell.length_c   1.000
_cell.angle_alpha   90.00
_cell.angle_beta   90.00
_cell.angle_gamma   90.00
#
_symmetry.space_group_name_H-M   'P 1'
#
loop_
_entity.id
_entity.type
_entity.pdbx_description
1 polymer ?
#
loop_
_entity_poly.entity_id
_entity_poly.type
_entity_poly.pdbx_seq_one_letter_code
_entity_poly.pdbx_strand_id
1 'polypeptide(L)'
;GVVAGFALMAGLLFGAALLLPPALALALSGAQRLVHGPVAEWFIADTRQQLPGLSMALMALMLALAANIGVGTMVSSFRLTFEGWLDQRLAAELYVTTRDDAQSEAVRAFLETRSDAVLPIWSADAAIENQPGEVFGVVDHATYRDHWPLLLSAPGAWDAIMAGEGVLLNEQSWRRSGLDLGEPMRVGAGPALPLVGVYTDYGNPNAQAIIALDRLTARYGDTVSRLRYGVRIAPDQASALSEDLLARFDLPANGVIDQASVKRFSLSVFERTFAITAALNVLTLSVAAFAMFASLTTLAAMRLPQLAPIWALGLTRTRLAQLELLRALVLALLTFLVALPTGLVLAWALLAVVNVEAFGWRLPMHLFAGDWLRLAGLAALAALLAAAWPARA
;
A
#
# COMPACT_ATOMS: atom_id res chain seq x y z
N GLY A 1 15.43 10.91 7.60
CA GLY A 1 15.90 9.99 6.56
C GLY A 1 15.38 8.55 6.77
N VAL A 2 15.50 7.71 5.76
CA VAL A 2 15.00 6.32 5.75
C VAL A 2 15.48 5.51 6.97
N VAL A 3 16.74 5.68 7.39
CA VAL A 3 17.29 5.00 8.58
C VAL A 3 16.54 5.37 9.85
N ALA A 4 16.20 6.65 10.03
CA ALA A 4 15.40 7.11 11.17
C ALA A 4 13.98 6.50 11.16
N GLY A 5 13.38 6.35 9.97
CA GLY A 5 12.10 5.67 9.80
C GLY A 5 12.14 4.20 10.24
N PHE A 6 13.16 3.45 9.84
CA PHE A 6 13.36 2.07 10.31
C PHE A 6 13.66 1.96 11.79
N ALA A 7 14.45 2.90 12.35
CA ALA A 7 14.71 2.95 13.78
C ALA A 7 13.43 3.22 14.59
N LEU A 8 12.57 4.12 14.11
CA LEU A 8 11.27 4.40 14.71
C LEU A 8 10.37 3.15 14.69
N MET A 9 10.31 2.43 13.58
CA MET A 9 9.52 1.19 13.48
C MET A 9 10.02 0.10 14.41
N ALA A 10 11.36 -0.09 14.48
CA ALA A 10 11.96 -1.04 15.41
C ALA A 10 11.64 -0.66 16.86
N GLY A 11 11.82 0.63 17.22
CA GLY A 11 11.48 1.14 18.55
C GLY A 11 10.00 0.95 18.91
N LEU A 12 9.09 1.19 17.96
CA LEU A 12 7.66 0.97 18.13
C LEU A 12 7.34 -0.51 18.41
N LEU A 13 7.87 -1.41 17.59
CA LEU A 13 7.63 -2.85 17.73
C LEU A 13 8.20 -3.40 19.02
N PHE A 14 9.47 -3.11 19.35
CA PHE A 14 10.09 -3.56 20.60
C PHE A 14 9.44 -2.91 21.81
N GLY A 15 9.12 -1.62 21.76
CA GLY A 15 8.43 -0.94 22.85
C GLY A 15 7.05 -1.53 23.13
N ALA A 16 6.26 -1.79 22.08
CA ALA A 16 4.96 -2.43 22.23
C ALA A 16 5.06 -3.88 22.74
N ALA A 17 6.06 -4.64 22.28
CA ALA A 17 6.30 -6.00 22.78
C ALA A 17 6.65 -6.02 24.27
N LEU A 18 7.50 -5.11 24.74
CA LEU A 18 7.87 -4.98 26.15
C LEU A 18 6.70 -4.49 27.02
N LEU A 19 5.80 -3.68 26.45
CA LEU A 19 4.59 -3.20 27.14
C LEU A 19 3.47 -4.25 27.17
N LEU A 20 3.53 -5.31 26.36
CA LEU A 20 2.48 -6.33 26.30
C LEU A 20 2.23 -7.04 27.63
N PRO A 21 3.24 -7.61 28.36
CA PRO A 21 2.98 -8.31 29.61
C PRO A 21 2.29 -7.45 30.69
N PRO A 22 2.72 -6.20 30.97
CA PRO A 22 2.00 -5.34 31.90
C PRO A 22 0.62 -4.94 31.40
N ALA A 23 0.40 -4.73 30.10
CA ALA A 23 -0.91 -4.45 29.52
C ALA A 23 -1.88 -5.63 29.72
N LEU A 24 -1.43 -6.85 29.47
CA LEU A 24 -2.22 -8.07 29.72
C LEU A 24 -2.53 -8.24 31.21
N ALA A 25 -1.55 -7.99 32.09
CA ALA A 25 -1.76 -8.05 33.54
C ALA A 25 -2.82 -7.03 34.01
N LEU A 26 -2.81 -5.82 33.45
CA LEU A 26 -3.82 -4.78 33.71
C LEU A 26 -5.20 -5.20 33.17
N ALA A 27 -5.27 -5.73 31.95
CA ALA A 27 -6.53 -6.18 31.36
C ALA A 27 -7.17 -7.30 32.19
N LEU A 28 -6.36 -8.30 32.61
CA LEU A 28 -6.84 -9.40 33.45
C LEU A 28 -7.23 -8.91 34.87
N SER A 29 -6.51 -7.96 35.45
CA SER A 29 -6.89 -7.39 36.75
C SER A 29 -8.18 -6.55 36.66
N GLY A 30 -8.43 -5.89 35.53
CA GLY A 30 -9.71 -5.25 35.23
C GLY A 30 -10.85 -6.25 35.09
N ALA A 31 -10.62 -7.32 34.33
CA ALA A 31 -11.58 -8.41 34.15
C ALA A 31 -11.93 -9.11 35.48
N GLN A 32 -10.97 -9.26 36.38
CA GLN A 32 -11.20 -9.85 37.71
C GLN A 32 -12.23 -9.08 38.54
N ARG A 33 -12.39 -7.77 38.34
CA ARG A 33 -13.38 -6.94 39.00
C ARG A 33 -14.81 -7.11 38.47
N LEU A 34 -14.92 -7.60 37.26
CA LEU A 34 -16.20 -7.73 36.53
C LEU A 34 -16.76 -9.15 36.59
N VAL A 35 -15.93 -10.12 36.90
CA VAL A 35 -16.30 -11.55 36.90
C VAL A 35 -16.64 -11.99 38.31
N HIS A 36 -17.73 -12.74 38.41
CA HIS A 36 -18.26 -13.27 39.70
C HIS A 36 -18.37 -14.80 39.61
N GLY A 37 -17.89 -15.50 40.62
CA GLY A 37 -17.97 -16.93 40.75
C GLY A 37 -16.59 -17.62 40.91
N PRO A 38 -16.52 -18.68 41.73
CA PRO A 38 -15.25 -19.23 42.19
C PRO A 38 -14.37 -19.78 41.06
N VAL A 39 -14.97 -20.40 40.03
CA VAL A 39 -14.20 -20.97 38.89
C VAL A 39 -13.66 -19.87 37.99
N ALA A 40 -14.44 -18.82 37.75
CA ALA A 40 -14.05 -17.74 36.86
C ALA A 40 -13.03 -16.80 37.52
N GLU A 41 -13.18 -16.50 38.80
CA GLU A 41 -12.17 -15.76 39.56
C GLU A 41 -10.85 -16.50 39.64
N TRP A 42 -10.91 -17.81 39.92
CA TRP A 42 -9.72 -18.65 39.91
C TRP A 42 -9.07 -18.67 38.53
N PHE A 43 -9.85 -18.82 37.45
CA PHE A 43 -9.34 -18.85 36.07
C PHE A 43 -8.53 -17.60 35.72
N ILE A 44 -9.07 -16.40 36.08
CA ILE A 44 -8.38 -15.14 35.80
C ILE A 44 -7.13 -15.00 36.67
N ALA A 45 -7.21 -15.32 37.96
CA ALA A 45 -6.09 -15.26 38.88
C ALA A 45 -4.96 -16.20 38.43
N ASP A 46 -5.28 -17.43 38.05
CA ASP A 46 -4.36 -18.45 37.55
C ASP A 46 -3.78 -18.01 36.18
N THR A 47 -4.57 -17.48 35.27
CA THR A 47 -4.09 -16.93 33.99
C THR A 47 -3.07 -15.83 34.22
N ARG A 48 -3.33 -14.93 35.16
CA ARG A 48 -2.41 -13.83 35.52
C ARG A 48 -1.09 -14.37 36.11
N GLN A 49 -1.15 -15.43 36.94
CA GLN A 49 0.05 -16.04 37.49
C GLN A 49 0.93 -16.70 36.44
N GLN A 50 0.35 -17.14 35.32
CA GLN A 50 1.10 -17.76 34.21
C GLN A 50 1.70 -16.76 33.23
N LEU A 51 1.27 -15.49 33.23
CA LEU A 51 1.77 -14.49 32.28
C LEU A 51 3.31 -14.43 32.19
N PRO A 52 4.09 -14.43 33.29
CA PRO A 52 5.54 -14.36 33.17
C PRO A 52 6.13 -15.52 32.38
N GLY A 53 5.61 -16.76 32.53
CA GLY A 53 6.05 -17.93 31.79
C GLY A 53 5.65 -17.93 30.31
N LEU A 54 4.58 -17.23 29.96
CA LEU A 54 4.08 -17.11 28.57
C LEU A 54 4.52 -15.80 27.88
N SER A 55 5.14 -14.87 28.63
CA SER A 55 5.43 -13.52 28.14
C SER A 55 6.24 -13.51 26.84
N MET A 56 7.29 -14.30 26.74
CA MET A 56 8.12 -14.38 25.52
C MET A 56 7.33 -14.87 24.31
N ALA A 57 6.49 -15.90 24.49
CA ALA A 57 5.67 -16.41 23.40
C ALA A 57 4.59 -15.43 22.97
N LEU A 58 3.95 -14.74 23.93
CA LEU A 58 2.95 -13.72 23.64
C LEU A 58 3.56 -12.46 22.99
N MET A 59 4.77 -12.05 23.39
CA MET A 59 5.53 -11.01 22.71
C MET A 59 5.88 -11.39 21.27
N ALA A 60 6.30 -12.63 21.03
CA ALA A 60 6.56 -13.12 19.67
C ALA A 60 5.28 -13.14 18.82
N LEU A 61 4.16 -13.58 19.38
CA LEU A 61 2.85 -13.55 18.72
C LEU A 61 2.41 -12.11 18.40
N MET A 62 2.59 -11.20 19.36
CA MET A 62 2.28 -9.77 19.18
C MET A 62 3.11 -9.15 18.05
N LEU A 63 4.42 -9.39 18.03
CA LEU A 63 5.31 -8.91 16.98
C LEU A 63 4.91 -9.45 15.61
N ALA A 64 4.63 -10.77 15.52
CA ALA A 64 4.17 -11.39 14.29
C ALA A 64 2.85 -10.78 13.80
N LEU A 65 1.88 -10.59 14.70
CA LEU A 65 0.58 -10.00 14.37
C LEU A 65 0.72 -8.53 13.96
N ALA A 66 1.46 -7.72 14.74
CA ALA A 66 1.66 -6.31 14.44
C ALA A 66 2.38 -6.11 13.09
N ALA A 67 3.41 -6.91 12.80
CA ALA A 67 4.10 -6.88 11.51
C ALA A 67 3.18 -7.30 10.36
N ASN A 68 2.39 -8.37 10.53
CA ASN A 68 1.42 -8.82 9.53
C ASN A 68 0.33 -7.77 9.27
N ILE A 69 -0.22 -7.14 10.32
CA ILE A 69 -1.20 -6.06 10.19
C ILE A 69 -0.57 -4.85 9.49
N GLY A 70 0.61 -4.45 9.91
CA GLY A 70 1.32 -3.29 9.38
C GLY A 70 1.67 -3.44 7.91
N VAL A 71 2.38 -4.51 7.57
CA VAL A 71 2.79 -4.79 6.18
C VAL A 71 1.58 -5.13 5.32
N GLY A 72 0.64 -5.94 5.81
CA GLY A 72 -0.58 -6.28 5.09
C GLY A 72 -1.41 -5.05 4.74
N THR A 73 -1.64 -4.15 5.72
CA THR A 73 -2.37 -2.90 5.49
C THR A 73 -1.63 -1.98 4.50
N MET A 74 -0.29 -1.90 4.58
CA MET A 74 0.52 -1.15 3.62
C MET A 74 0.35 -1.73 2.20
N VAL A 75 0.49 -3.03 2.02
CA VAL A 75 0.40 -3.71 0.71
C VAL A 75 -0.99 -3.55 0.11
N SER A 76 -2.05 -3.79 0.90
CA SER A 76 -3.43 -3.64 0.44
C SER A 76 -3.77 -2.18 0.10
N SER A 77 -3.27 -1.22 0.87
CA SER A 77 -3.42 0.22 0.58
C SER A 77 -2.70 0.62 -0.70
N PHE A 78 -1.47 0.14 -0.88
CA PHE A 78 -0.70 0.39 -2.11
C PHE A 78 -1.42 -0.21 -3.32
N ARG A 79 -1.89 -1.46 -3.24
CA ARG A 79 -2.62 -2.11 -4.31
C ARG A 79 -3.86 -1.31 -4.73
N LEU A 80 -4.71 -0.96 -3.77
CA LEU A 80 -5.94 -0.20 -4.04
C LEU A 80 -5.64 1.16 -4.68
N THR A 81 -4.65 1.87 -4.15
CA THR A 81 -4.23 3.18 -4.68
C THR A 81 -3.63 3.05 -6.07
N PHE A 82 -2.80 2.03 -6.29
CA PHE A 82 -2.14 1.79 -7.58
C PHE A 82 -3.12 1.38 -8.67
N GLU A 83 -4.10 0.52 -8.36
CA GLU A 83 -5.18 0.15 -9.28
C GLU A 83 -5.99 1.40 -9.70
N GLY A 84 -6.41 2.23 -8.74
CA GLY A 84 -7.13 3.46 -9.02
C GLY A 84 -6.31 4.49 -9.81
N TRP A 85 -5.02 4.60 -9.51
CA TRP A 85 -4.11 5.46 -10.25
C TRP A 85 -3.88 4.98 -11.69
N LEU A 86 -3.74 3.67 -11.92
CA LEU A 86 -3.64 3.11 -13.26
C LEU A 86 -4.87 3.42 -14.10
N ASP A 87 -6.08 3.33 -13.52
CA ASP A 87 -7.32 3.66 -14.20
C ASP A 87 -7.39 5.13 -14.62
N GLN A 88 -6.86 6.03 -13.80
CA GLN A 88 -6.79 7.46 -14.11
C GLN A 88 -5.67 7.80 -15.11
N ARG A 89 -4.49 7.20 -14.94
CA ARG A 89 -3.31 7.50 -15.76
C ARG A 89 -3.40 6.89 -17.16
N LEU A 90 -3.98 5.68 -17.25
CA LEU A 90 -4.23 4.98 -18.50
C LEU A 90 -5.65 5.26 -18.99
N ALA A 91 -5.99 6.54 -19.17
CA ALA A 91 -7.32 6.95 -19.55
C ALA A 91 -7.65 6.75 -21.04
N ALA A 92 -6.67 6.45 -21.88
CA ALA A 92 -6.85 6.09 -23.28
C ALA A 92 -6.84 4.57 -23.47
N GLU A 93 -7.65 4.04 -24.36
CA GLU A 93 -7.78 2.60 -24.62
C GLU A 93 -6.54 2.03 -25.30
N LEU A 94 -5.89 2.80 -26.21
CA LEU A 94 -4.66 2.43 -26.86
C LEU A 94 -3.59 3.52 -26.69
N TYR A 95 -2.34 3.09 -26.59
CA TYR A 95 -1.15 3.94 -26.63
C TYR A 95 -0.31 3.57 -27.84
N VAL A 96 -0.07 4.54 -28.71
CA VAL A 96 0.67 4.34 -29.95
C VAL A 96 1.98 5.10 -29.88
N THR A 97 3.08 4.42 -30.22
CA THR A 97 4.43 5.00 -30.33
C THR A 97 4.95 4.76 -31.75
N THR A 98 5.41 5.81 -32.41
CA THR A 98 5.97 5.78 -33.76
C THR A 98 7.47 5.90 -33.74
N ARG A 99 8.16 5.67 -34.88
CA ARG A 99 9.62 5.71 -34.98
C ARG A 99 10.17 7.10 -35.22
N ASP A 100 9.46 7.87 -36.02
CA ASP A 100 9.87 9.19 -36.47
C ASP A 100 8.64 10.10 -36.74
N ASP A 101 8.88 11.36 -36.99
CA ASP A 101 7.84 12.36 -37.18
C ASP A 101 7.02 12.11 -38.48
N ALA A 102 7.62 11.56 -39.54
CA ALA A 102 6.90 11.25 -40.77
C ALA A 102 5.89 10.12 -40.57
N GLN A 103 6.30 9.06 -39.87
CA GLN A 103 5.40 7.97 -39.47
C GLN A 103 4.34 8.48 -38.49
N SER A 104 4.71 9.36 -37.59
CA SER A 104 3.80 9.97 -36.59
C SER A 104 2.65 10.71 -37.27
N GLU A 105 2.94 11.53 -38.27
CA GLU A 105 1.93 12.24 -39.06
C GLU A 105 0.98 11.27 -39.79
N ALA A 106 1.53 10.25 -40.44
CA ALA A 106 0.73 9.25 -41.18
C ALA A 106 -0.16 8.42 -40.23
N VAL A 107 0.37 8.02 -39.08
CA VAL A 107 -0.38 7.29 -38.06
C VAL A 107 -1.47 8.19 -37.47
N ARG A 108 -1.18 9.44 -37.15
CA ARG A 108 -2.16 10.40 -36.63
C ARG A 108 -3.32 10.59 -37.61
N ALA A 109 -3.04 10.85 -38.87
CA ALA A 109 -4.07 11.02 -39.90
C ALA A 109 -4.95 9.77 -40.07
N PHE A 110 -4.38 8.57 -39.92
CA PHE A 110 -5.14 7.32 -39.92
C PHE A 110 -6.04 7.18 -38.70
N LEU A 111 -5.54 7.50 -37.50
CA LEU A 111 -6.25 7.41 -36.24
C LEU A 111 -7.42 8.39 -36.15
N GLU A 112 -7.23 9.63 -36.61
CA GLU A 112 -8.28 10.69 -36.61
C GLU A 112 -9.55 10.30 -37.37
N THR A 113 -9.46 9.35 -38.32
CA THR A 113 -10.62 8.87 -39.07
C THR A 113 -11.28 7.62 -38.47
N ARG A 114 -10.69 7.01 -37.44
CA ARG A 114 -11.07 5.68 -36.89
C ARG A 114 -11.21 5.61 -35.38
N SER A 115 -11.02 6.71 -34.71
CA SER A 115 -11.12 6.80 -33.25
C SER A 115 -11.91 8.02 -32.81
N ASP A 116 -12.39 8.00 -31.58
CA ASP A 116 -13.17 9.10 -31.01
C ASP A 116 -12.29 10.35 -30.73
N ALA A 117 -11.03 10.11 -30.33
CA ALA A 117 -10.04 11.17 -30.14
C ALA A 117 -8.61 10.62 -30.20
N VAL A 118 -7.71 11.44 -30.74
CA VAL A 118 -6.25 11.22 -30.73
C VAL A 118 -5.63 12.27 -29.82
N LEU A 119 -5.07 11.83 -28.71
CA LEU A 119 -4.52 12.68 -27.66
C LEU A 119 -2.98 12.66 -27.76
N PRO A 120 -2.32 13.74 -28.20
CA PRO A 120 -0.87 13.82 -28.21
C PRO A 120 -0.29 13.67 -26.81
N ILE A 121 0.74 12.81 -26.67
CA ILE A 121 1.57 12.65 -25.48
C ILE A 121 2.96 13.13 -25.86
N TRP A 122 3.05 14.40 -26.19
CA TRP A 122 4.28 15.03 -26.65
C TRP A 122 5.04 15.63 -25.48
N SER A 123 6.35 15.56 -25.56
CA SER A 123 7.22 16.01 -24.47
C SER A 123 8.51 16.63 -25.00
N ALA A 124 9.17 17.36 -24.13
CA ALA A 124 10.50 17.89 -24.35
C ALA A 124 11.33 17.75 -23.05
N ASP A 125 12.60 17.41 -23.20
CA ASP A 125 13.55 17.45 -22.09
C ASP A 125 13.79 18.91 -21.66
N ALA A 126 13.63 19.18 -20.37
CA ALA A 126 13.84 20.50 -19.83
C ALA A 126 14.19 20.47 -18.33
N ALA A 127 14.90 21.51 -17.89
CA ALA A 127 15.10 21.69 -16.45
C ALA A 127 13.81 22.20 -15.79
N ILE A 128 13.38 21.55 -14.72
CA ILE A 128 12.24 21.95 -13.89
C ILE A 128 12.81 22.32 -12.52
N GLU A 129 12.70 23.60 -12.13
CA GLU A 129 13.33 24.12 -10.90
C GLU A 129 14.79 23.67 -10.75
N ASN A 130 15.59 23.83 -11.81
CA ASN A 130 17.00 23.42 -11.90
C ASN A 130 17.26 21.89 -11.80
N GLN A 131 16.23 21.05 -11.84
CA GLN A 131 16.40 19.60 -11.91
C GLN A 131 16.15 19.10 -13.33
N PRO A 132 16.94 18.16 -13.85
CA PRO A 132 16.63 17.53 -15.15
C PRO A 132 15.26 16.86 -15.08
N GLY A 133 14.48 17.07 -16.10
CA GLY A 133 13.11 16.56 -16.15
C GLY A 133 12.52 16.61 -17.54
N GLU A 134 11.23 16.31 -17.63
CA GLU A 134 10.48 16.23 -18.88
C GLU A 134 9.20 17.07 -18.76
N VAL A 135 8.94 17.87 -19.78
CA VAL A 135 7.74 18.71 -19.86
C VAL A 135 6.80 18.12 -20.89
N PHE A 136 5.58 17.80 -20.46
CA PHE A 136 4.53 17.26 -21.31
C PHE A 136 3.54 18.35 -21.73
N GLY A 137 3.12 18.27 -23.00
CA GLY A 137 2.03 19.08 -23.53
C GLY A 137 0.72 18.32 -23.50
N VAL A 138 -0.33 18.96 -23.04
CA VAL A 138 -1.70 18.40 -23.05
C VAL A 138 -2.64 19.27 -23.87
N VAL A 139 -3.62 18.61 -24.51
CA VAL A 139 -4.73 19.26 -25.21
C VAL A 139 -5.94 19.37 -24.28
N ASP A 140 -6.84 20.30 -24.56
CA ASP A 140 -8.10 20.42 -23.84
C ASP A 140 -9.03 19.25 -24.20
N HIS A 141 -9.15 18.30 -23.31
CA HIS A 141 -10.01 17.13 -23.50
C HIS A 141 -10.56 16.63 -22.16
N ALA A 142 -11.80 16.13 -22.16
CA ALA A 142 -12.47 15.61 -20.99
C ALA A 142 -11.66 14.50 -20.26
N THR A 143 -10.94 13.67 -21.02
CA THR A 143 -10.04 12.65 -20.47
C THR A 143 -9.03 13.21 -19.46
N TYR A 144 -8.49 14.39 -19.69
CA TYR A 144 -7.56 15.03 -18.76
C TYR A 144 -8.29 15.78 -17.65
N ARG A 145 -9.35 16.50 -17.98
CA ARG A 145 -10.11 17.28 -16.98
C ARG A 145 -10.78 16.42 -15.93
N ASP A 146 -11.33 15.26 -16.33
CA ASP A 146 -12.16 14.43 -15.46
C ASP A 146 -11.39 13.32 -14.76
N HIS A 147 -10.27 12.84 -15.35
CA HIS A 147 -9.59 11.63 -14.86
C HIS A 147 -8.15 11.84 -14.40
N TRP A 148 -7.54 13.02 -14.65
CA TRP A 148 -6.15 13.20 -14.23
C TRP A 148 -5.99 13.15 -12.72
N PRO A 149 -5.01 12.37 -12.17
CA PRO A 149 -4.90 12.12 -10.73
C PRO A 149 -4.32 13.33 -9.98
N LEU A 150 -5.07 14.41 -9.87
CA LEU A 150 -4.65 15.61 -9.12
C LEU A 150 -4.66 15.33 -7.62
N LEU A 151 -3.53 15.58 -6.97
CA LEU A 151 -3.38 15.56 -5.51
C LEU A 151 -3.80 16.89 -4.89
N LEU A 152 -3.40 17.99 -5.53
CA LEU A 152 -3.75 19.37 -5.18
C LEU A 152 -4.08 20.13 -6.46
N SER A 153 -5.06 21.01 -6.41
CA SER A 153 -5.40 21.90 -7.53
C SER A 153 -5.94 23.23 -7.06
N ALA A 154 -5.53 24.30 -7.72
CA ALA A 154 -6.17 25.60 -7.61
C ALA A 154 -7.54 25.58 -8.33
N PRO A 155 -8.51 26.39 -7.91
CA PRO A 155 -9.74 26.58 -8.68
C PRO A 155 -9.43 27.01 -10.12
N GLY A 156 -10.02 26.34 -11.12
CA GLY A 156 -9.78 26.63 -12.54
C GLY A 156 -8.39 26.22 -13.05
N ALA A 157 -7.70 25.27 -12.40
CA ALA A 157 -6.35 24.85 -12.77
C ALA A 157 -6.24 24.44 -14.25
N TRP A 158 -7.19 23.66 -14.77
CA TRP A 158 -7.20 23.25 -16.17
C TRP A 158 -7.40 24.44 -17.13
N ASP A 159 -8.24 25.41 -16.77
CA ASP A 159 -8.43 26.60 -17.59
C ASP A 159 -7.17 27.47 -17.64
N ALA A 160 -6.47 27.61 -16.51
CA ALA A 160 -5.19 28.30 -16.45
C ALA A 160 -4.11 27.59 -17.29
N ILE A 161 -4.08 26.24 -17.29
CA ILE A 161 -3.17 25.48 -18.14
C ILE A 161 -3.49 25.73 -19.62
N MET A 162 -4.76 25.61 -20.03
CA MET A 162 -5.16 25.79 -21.42
C MET A 162 -4.95 27.24 -21.92
N ALA A 163 -5.07 28.23 -21.04
CA ALA A 163 -4.67 29.59 -21.32
C ALA A 163 -3.15 29.79 -21.42
N GLY A 164 -2.35 28.80 -21.00
CA GLY A 164 -0.90 28.87 -20.95
C GLY A 164 -0.38 29.71 -19.78
N GLU A 165 -1.20 29.89 -18.75
CA GLU A 165 -0.93 30.71 -17.57
C GLU A 165 -0.67 29.89 -16.31
N GLY A 166 -0.58 28.55 -16.44
CA GLY A 166 -0.35 27.63 -15.33
C GLY A 166 0.46 26.41 -15.72
N VAL A 167 0.95 25.70 -14.68
CA VAL A 167 1.70 24.45 -14.82
C VAL A 167 1.26 23.46 -13.75
N LEU A 168 1.17 22.16 -14.11
CA LEU A 168 1.10 21.07 -13.15
C LEU A 168 2.50 20.49 -12.89
N LEU A 169 2.73 20.05 -11.68
CA LEU A 169 3.98 19.40 -11.25
C LEU A 169 3.68 18.02 -10.66
N ASN A 170 4.55 17.05 -10.89
CA ASN A 170 4.42 15.77 -10.22
C ASN A 170 4.77 15.87 -8.73
N GLU A 171 4.16 15.01 -7.89
CA GLU A 171 4.26 15.06 -6.43
C GLU A 171 5.71 15.03 -5.93
N GLN A 172 6.56 14.20 -6.54
CA GLN A 172 7.97 14.05 -6.14
C GLN A 172 8.75 15.36 -6.27
N SER A 173 8.55 16.07 -7.38
CA SER A 173 9.22 17.35 -7.61
C SER A 173 8.64 18.46 -6.77
N TRP A 174 7.32 18.46 -6.57
CA TRP A 174 6.67 19.38 -5.67
C TRP A 174 7.19 19.26 -4.23
N ARG A 175 7.29 18.04 -3.68
CA ARG A 175 7.84 17.83 -2.34
C ARG A 175 9.30 18.23 -2.19
N ARG A 176 10.08 18.08 -3.27
CA ARG A 176 11.49 18.51 -3.28
C ARG A 176 11.67 20.02 -3.41
N SER A 177 10.81 20.67 -4.19
CA SER A 177 10.89 22.13 -4.39
C SER A 177 10.34 22.91 -3.19
N GLY A 178 9.36 22.36 -2.46
CA GLY A 178 8.68 23.03 -1.34
C GLY A 178 7.79 24.19 -1.77
N LEU A 179 7.40 24.27 -3.05
CA LEU A 179 6.56 25.34 -3.59
C LEU A 179 5.10 25.17 -3.14
N ASP A 180 4.44 26.28 -2.87
CA ASP A 180 3.00 26.32 -2.64
C ASP A 180 2.22 26.59 -3.96
N LEU A 181 0.91 26.23 -3.96
CA LEU A 181 0.04 26.54 -5.09
C LEU A 181 -0.03 28.07 -5.34
N GLY A 182 0.12 28.47 -6.58
CA GLY A 182 0.16 29.87 -7.03
C GLY A 182 1.57 30.47 -7.08
N GLU A 183 2.57 29.82 -6.50
CA GLU A 183 3.95 30.30 -6.59
C GLU A 183 4.51 30.12 -8.01
N PRO A 184 5.33 31.07 -8.47
CA PRO A 184 5.95 30.99 -9.78
C PRO A 184 7.06 29.95 -9.80
N MET A 185 6.98 29.01 -10.76
CA MET A 185 8.02 28.00 -10.98
C MET A 185 8.63 28.11 -12.37
N ARG A 186 9.90 27.71 -12.51
CA ARG A 186 10.62 27.72 -13.78
C ARG A 186 10.53 26.36 -14.45
N VAL A 187 10.10 26.41 -15.73
CA VAL A 187 10.02 25.23 -16.60
C VAL A 187 10.87 25.52 -17.85
N GLY A 188 12.05 24.96 -17.92
CA GLY A 188 13.02 25.27 -18.98
C GLY A 188 13.47 26.72 -19.02
N ALA A 189 13.83 27.21 -20.19
CA ALA A 189 14.34 28.57 -20.41
C ALA A 189 13.24 29.65 -20.52
N GLY A 190 11.96 29.29 -20.35
CA GLY A 190 10.85 30.24 -20.49
C GLY A 190 10.53 31.05 -19.23
N PRO A 191 9.54 31.93 -19.30
CA PRO A 191 9.07 32.67 -18.13
C PRO A 191 8.55 31.70 -17.06
N ALA A 192 8.66 32.10 -15.79
CA ALA A 192 8.07 31.38 -14.69
C ALA A 192 6.54 31.34 -14.84
N LEU A 193 5.94 30.21 -14.52
CA LEU A 193 4.50 30.00 -14.55
C LEU A 193 4.01 29.66 -13.12
N PRO A 194 2.85 30.11 -12.70
CA PRO A 194 2.29 29.73 -11.42
C PRO A 194 2.00 28.21 -11.37
N LEU A 195 2.36 27.58 -10.26
CA LEU A 195 2.00 26.20 -9.97
C LEU A 195 0.50 26.13 -9.68
N VAL A 196 -0.29 25.59 -10.61
CA VAL A 196 -1.76 25.53 -10.48
C VAL A 196 -2.27 24.18 -9.99
N GLY A 197 -1.41 23.16 -9.97
CA GLY A 197 -1.78 21.86 -9.39
C GLY A 197 -0.62 20.89 -9.32
N VAL A 198 -0.82 19.86 -8.50
CA VAL A 198 0.12 18.77 -8.26
C VAL A 198 -0.59 17.47 -8.57
N TYR A 199 0.06 16.58 -9.31
CA TYR A 199 -0.51 15.28 -9.65
C TYR A 199 0.36 14.13 -9.15
N THR A 200 -0.27 12.99 -8.87
CA THR A 200 0.42 11.78 -8.47
C THR A 200 1.05 11.09 -9.68
N ASP A 201 2.32 10.67 -9.54
CA ASP A 201 3.09 9.99 -10.58
C ASP A 201 3.92 8.86 -9.96
N TYR A 202 3.24 7.79 -9.54
CA TYR A 202 3.87 6.69 -8.81
C TYR A 202 4.87 5.93 -9.68
N GLY A 203 6.07 5.73 -9.15
CA GLY A 203 7.15 4.99 -9.81
C GLY A 203 8.07 5.82 -10.69
N ASN A 204 7.81 7.11 -10.90
CA ASN A 204 8.68 8.00 -11.66
C ASN A 204 9.57 8.85 -10.73
N PRO A 205 10.90 8.67 -10.72
CA PRO A 205 11.80 9.47 -9.89
C PRO A 205 12.14 10.84 -10.48
N ASN A 206 11.84 11.07 -11.78
CA ASN A 206 12.24 12.27 -12.50
C ASN A 206 11.26 13.43 -12.28
N ALA A 207 11.75 14.65 -12.47
CA ALA A 207 10.88 15.81 -12.49
C ALA A 207 10.00 15.81 -13.74
N GLN A 208 8.68 16.02 -13.56
CA GLN A 208 7.74 16.15 -14.66
C GLN A 208 6.81 17.33 -14.46
N ALA A 209 6.66 18.14 -15.51
CA ALA A 209 5.70 19.22 -15.55
C ALA A 209 4.74 19.05 -16.73
N ILE A 210 3.51 19.58 -16.61
CA ILE A 210 2.51 19.55 -17.65
C ILE A 210 2.07 21.00 -17.95
N ILE A 211 2.08 21.36 -19.23
CA ILE A 211 1.62 22.65 -19.76
C ILE A 211 0.70 22.42 -20.96
N ALA A 212 0.06 23.48 -21.49
CA ALA A 212 -0.70 23.38 -22.74
C ALA A 212 0.21 22.95 -23.91
N LEU A 213 -0.29 22.11 -24.81
CA LEU A 213 0.44 21.60 -25.96
C LEU A 213 0.96 22.74 -26.86
N ASP A 214 0.16 23.77 -27.10
CA ASP A 214 0.57 24.92 -27.91
C ASP A 214 1.73 25.68 -27.29
N ARG A 215 1.78 25.76 -25.96
CA ARG A 215 2.91 26.37 -25.24
C ARG A 215 4.15 25.48 -25.31
N LEU A 216 3.98 24.15 -25.23
CA LEU A 216 5.12 23.21 -25.41
C LEU A 216 5.73 23.39 -26.79
N THR A 217 4.93 23.30 -27.86
CA THR A 217 5.40 23.40 -29.23
C THR A 217 5.98 24.76 -29.56
N ALA A 218 5.39 25.85 -29.11
CA ALA A 218 5.91 27.20 -29.28
C ALA A 218 7.26 27.43 -28.56
N ARG A 219 7.45 26.80 -27.40
CA ARG A 219 8.64 27.01 -26.57
C ARG A 219 9.83 26.13 -27.00
N TYR A 220 9.57 24.88 -27.36
CA TYR A 220 10.59 23.88 -27.60
C TYR A 220 10.77 23.51 -29.09
N GLY A 221 9.84 23.89 -29.97
CA GLY A 221 9.98 23.75 -31.42
C GLY A 221 10.29 22.33 -31.88
N ASP A 222 11.43 22.18 -32.55
CA ASP A 222 11.88 20.90 -33.11
C ASP A 222 12.45 19.91 -32.05
N THR A 223 12.67 20.36 -30.82
CA THR A 223 13.12 19.45 -29.75
C THR A 223 11.97 18.68 -29.10
N VAL A 224 10.71 18.98 -29.48
CA VAL A 224 9.54 18.26 -29.00
C VAL A 224 9.49 16.87 -29.62
N SER A 225 9.47 15.84 -28.78
CA SER A 225 9.19 14.48 -29.21
C SER A 225 7.69 14.35 -29.51
N ARG A 226 7.36 14.07 -30.76
CA ARG A 226 5.97 13.98 -31.28
C ARG A 226 5.54 12.55 -31.57
N LEU A 227 6.19 11.57 -30.97
CA LEU A 227 6.11 10.17 -31.36
C LEU A 227 5.03 9.36 -30.63
N ARG A 228 4.34 9.94 -29.65
CA ARG A 228 3.41 9.20 -28.78
C ARG A 228 2.02 9.80 -28.77
N TYR A 229 1.01 8.91 -28.81
CA TYR A 229 -0.41 9.25 -28.77
C TYR A 229 -1.18 8.32 -27.82
N GLY A 230 -2.14 8.90 -27.10
CA GLY A 230 -3.24 8.16 -26.49
C GLY A 230 -4.43 8.18 -27.45
N VAL A 231 -5.08 7.06 -27.67
CA VAL A 231 -6.21 6.92 -28.58
C VAL A 231 -7.45 6.54 -27.81
N ARG A 232 -8.51 7.35 -27.92
CA ARG A 232 -9.81 7.06 -27.35
C ARG A 232 -10.67 6.38 -28.39
N ILE A 233 -11.20 5.21 -28.04
CA ILE A 233 -12.03 4.37 -28.91
C ILE A 233 -12.90 3.47 -28.03
N ALA A 234 -14.04 2.98 -28.56
CA ALA A 234 -14.82 1.98 -27.84
C ALA A 234 -13.96 0.75 -27.50
N PRO A 235 -14.00 0.24 -26.25
CA PRO A 235 -13.11 -0.84 -25.80
C PRO A 235 -13.17 -2.12 -26.63
N ASP A 236 -14.35 -2.42 -27.21
CA ASP A 236 -14.58 -3.58 -28.09
C ASP A 236 -13.90 -3.43 -29.47
N GLN A 237 -13.60 -2.20 -29.90
CA GLN A 237 -12.93 -1.89 -31.16
C GLN A 237 -11.41 -1.76 -31.02
N ALA A 238 -10.89 -1.65 -29.81
CA ALA A 238 -9.47 -1.38 -29.56
C ALA A 238 -8.56 -2.47 -30.14
N SER A 239 -8.92 -3.74 -30.01
CA SER A 239 -8.16 -4.86 -30.54
C SER A 239 -8.07 -4.83 -32.06
N ALA A 240 -9.20 -4.58 -32.75
CA ALA A 240 -9.24 -4.51 -34.21
C ALA A 240 -8.42 -3.33 -34.74
N LEU A 241 -8.51 -2.16 -34.09
CA LEU A 241 -7.68 -1.00 -34.45
C LEU A 241 -6.20 -1.25 -34.22
N SER A 242 -5.83 -1.96 -33.14
CA SER A 242 -4.46 -2.35 -32.85
C SER A 242 -3.88 -3.26 -33.94
N GLU A 243 -4.65 -4.26 -34.40
CA GLU A 243 -4.26 -5.19 -35.48
C GLU A 243 -4.09 -4.42 -36.81
N ASP A 244 -5.04 -3.51 -37.16
CA ASP A 244 -4.96 -2.67 -38.36
C ASP A 244 -3.71 -1.78 -38.34
N LEU A 245 -3.36 -1.18 -37.21
CA LEU A 245 -2.16 -0.36 -37.05
C LEU A 245 -0.88 -1.17 -37.28
N LEU A 246 -0.78 -2.34 -36.66
CA LEU A 246 0.39 -3.22 -36.79
C LEU A 246 0.53 -3.79 -38.19
N ALA A 247 -0.57 -4.09 -38.89
CA ALA A 247 -0.55 -4.59 -40.25
C ALA A 247 -0.18 -3.51 -41.30
N ARG A 248 -0.58 -2.24 -41.03
CA ARG A 248 -0.43 -1.16 -42.00
C ARG A 248 0.84 -0.34 -41.83
N PHE A 249 1.31 -0.19 -40.62
CA PHE A 249 2.48 0.60 -40.30
C PHE A 249 3.55 -0.28 -39.68
N ASP A 250 4.79 -0.11 -40.13
CA ASP A 250 5.96 -0.78 -39.55
C ASP A 250 6.35 -0.09 -38.23
N LEU A 251 5.51 -0.29 -37.18
CA LEU A 251 5.72 0.31 -35.87
C LEU A 251 6.87 -0.37 -35.09
N PRO A 252 7.45 0.31 -34.09
CA PRO A 252 8.42 -0.30 -33.19
C PRO A 252 7.86 -1.53 -32.47
N ALA A 253 8.74 -2.40 -32.00
CA ALA A 253 8.33 -3.46 -31.07
C ALA A 253 7.61 -2.81 -29.87
N ASN A 254 6.40 -3.27 -29.55
CA ASN A 254 5.51 -2.62 -28.56
C ASN A 254 5.05 -1.20 -28.94
N GLY A 255 5.00 -0.88 -30.25
CA GLY A 255 4.52 0.41 -30.76
C GLY A 255 3.03 0.64 -30.56
N VAL A 256 2.24 -0.39 -30.34
CA VAL A 256 0.83 -0.32 -29.94
C VAL A 256 0.66 -1.09 -28.65
N ILE A 257 0.15 -0.42 -27.63
CA ILE A 257 -0.06 -0.98 -26.30
C ILE A 257 -1.51 -0.74 -25.90
N ASP A 258 -2.24 -1.82 -25.62
CA ASP A 258 -3.60 -1.80 -25.08
C ASP A 258 -3.58 -1.55 -23.58
N GLN A 259 -4.44 -0.63 -23.12
CA GLN A 259 -4.61 -0.28 -21.71
C GLN A 259 -4.83 -1.51 -20.82
N ALA A 260 -5.73 -2.41 -21.23
CA ALA A 260 -6.06 -3.59 -20.45
C ALA A 260 -4.86 -4.53 -20.30
N SER A 261 -3.99 -4.61 -21.31
CA SER A 261 -2.75 -5.40 -21.29
C SER A 261 -1.73 -4.80 -20.32
N VAL A 262 -1.54 -3.48 -20.34
CA VAL A 262 -0.65 -2.78 -19.38
C VAL A 262 -1.15 -2.98 -17.96
N LYS A 263 -2.44 -2.81 -17.73
CA LYS A 263 -3.04 -2.99 -16.40
C LYS A 263 -2.85 -4.42 -15.90
N ARG A 264 -3.17 -5.43 -16.71
CA ARG A 264 -2.97 -6.85 -16.35
C ARG A 264 -1.50 -7.15 -16.04
N PHE A 265 -0.58 -6.68 -16.89
CA PHE A 265 0.86 -6.89 -16.68
C PHE A 265 1.33 -6.23 -15.37
N SER A 266 0.99 -4.96 -15.16
CA SER A 266 1.37 -4.21 -13.96
C SER A 266 0.85 -4.88 -12.69
N LEU A 267 -0.42 -5.32 -12.69
CA LEU A 267 -1.00 -6.04 -11.56
C LEU A 267 -0.34 -7.41 -11.34
N SER A 268 0.02 -8.13 -12.42
CA SER A 268 0.69 -9.43 -12.29
C SER A 268 2.10 -9.30 -11.68
N VAL A 269 2.85 -8.27 -12.05
CA VAL A 269 4.16 -7.95 -11.46
C VAL A 269 4.00 -7.60 -9.98
N PHE A 270 2.99 -6.78 -9.68
CA PHE A 270 2.62 -6.44 -8.31
C PHE A 270 2.32 -7.69 -7.47
N GLU A 271 1.42 -8.55 -7.94
CA GLU A 271 1.01 -9.77 -7.23
C GLU A 271 2.18 -10.73 -6.97
N ARG A 272 3.08 -10.89 -7.95
CA ARG A 272 4.30 -11.71 -7.77
C ARG A 272 5.21 -11.17 -6.69
N THR A 273 5.42 -9.85 -6.67
CA THR A 273 6.27 -9.19 -5.68
C THR A 273 5.73 -9.38 -4.27
N PHE A 274 4.41 -9.25 -4.08
CA PHE A 274 3.79 -9.36 -2.77
C PHE A 274 3.43 -10.79 -2.35
N ALA A 275 3.47 -11.78 -3.25
CA ALA A 275 3.34 -13.20 -2.89
C ALA A 275 4.43 -13.65 -1.90
N ILE A 276 5.66 -13.14 -2.07
CA ILE A 276 6.77 -13.40 -1.14
C ILE A 276 6.46 -12.83 0.24
N THR A 277 5.89 -11.63 0.32
CA THR A 277 5.49 -11.01 1.59
C THR A 277 4.39 -11.82 2.29
N ALA A 278 3.43 -12.33 1.54
CA ALA A 278 2.39 -13.21 2.08
C ALA A 278 2.98 -14.51 2.66
N ALA A 279 3.96 -15.11 1.98
CA ALA A 279 4.67 -16.29 2.48
C ALA A 279 5.45 -16.01 3.77
N LEU A 280 6.13 -14.86 3.85
CA LEU A 280 6.83 -14.41 5.07
C LEU A 280 5.86 -14.19 6.23
N ASN A 281 4.66 -13.66 5.96
CA ASN A 281 3.62 -13.46 6.96
C ASN A 281 3.14 -14.80 7.54
N VAL A 282 2.93 -15.82 6.71
CA VAL A 282 2.59 -17.17 7.16
C VAL A 282 3.73 -17.76 8.00
N LEU A 283 4.97 -17.58 7.55
CA LEU A 283 6.15 -18.09 8.27
C LEU A 283 6.27 -17.45 9.67
N THR A 284 6.16 -16.13 9.77
CA THR A 284 6.27 -15.42 11.07
C THR A 284 5.18 -15.84 12.04
N LEU A 285 3.94 -16.01 11.56
CA LEU A 285 2.83 -16.49 12.39
C LEU A 285 3.05 -17.96 12.82
N SER A 286 3.59 -18.79 11.94
CA SER A 286 3.93 -20.19 12.27
C SER A 286 5.03 -20.29 13.34
N VAL A 287 6.06 -19.46 13.24
CA VAL A 287 7.13 -19.36 14.25
C VAL A 287 6.56 -18.92 15.60
N ALA A 288 5.68 -17.91 15.61
CA ALA A 288 5.02 -17.46 16.84
C ALA A 288 4.12 -18.54 17.45
N ALA A 289 3.38 -19.28 16.63
CA ALA A 289 2.57 -20.42 17.07
C ALA A 289 3.43 -21.54 17.69
N PHE A 290 4.58 -21.83 17.07
CA PHE A 290 5.53 -22.82 17.60
C PHE A 290 6.15 -22.36 18.93
N ALA A 291 6.52 -21.08 19.05
CA ALA A 291 7.02 -20.53 20.31
C ALA A 291 5.97 -20.63 21.43
N MET A 292 4.70 -20.37 21.10
CA MET A 292 3.57 -20.53 22.02
C MET A 292 3.38 -22.00 22.43
N PHE A 293 3.44 -22.94 21.47
CA PHE A 293 3.38 -24.37 21.73
C PHE A 293 4.50 -24.84 22.69
N ALA A 294 5.74 -24.45 22.42
CA ALA A 294 6.87 -24.79 23.25
C ALA A 294 6.73 -24.26 24.69
N SER A 295 6.30 -22.99 24.83
CA SER A 295 6.05 -22.37 26.14
C SER A 295 4.93 -23.06 26.91
N LEU A 296 3.81 -23.36 26.26
CA LEU A 296 2.67 -24.06 26.87
C LEU A 296 3.04 -25.48 27.29
N THR A 297 3.81 -26.21 26.48
CA THR A 297 4.27 -27.56 26.80
C THR A 297 5.19 -27.57 28.02
N THR A 298 6.12 -26.62 28.08
CA THR A 298 7.02 -26.46 29.23
C THR A 298 6.25 -26.13 30.51
N LEU A 299 5.31 -25.20 30.44
CA LEU A 299 4.45 -24.81 31.56
C LEU A 299 3.57 -25.99 32.03
N ALA A 300 2.95 -26.72 31.10
CA ALA A 300 2.12 -27.88 31.44
C ALA A 300 2.89 -28.92 32.25
N ALA A 301 4.14 -29.25 31.85
CA ALA A 301 4.98 -30.18 32.59
C ALA A 301 5.30 -29.71 34.03
N MET A 302 5.49 -28.40 34.22
CA MET A 302 5.78 -27.82 35.55
C MET A 302 4.54 -27.72 36.46
N ARG A 303 3.34 -27.75 35.92
CA ARG A 303 2.08 -27.48 36.64
C ARG A 303 1.33 -28.72 37.08
N LEU A 304 1.64 -29.88 36.55
CA LEU A 304 0.99 -31.12 36.95
C LEU A 304 0.85 -31.30 38.48
N PRO A 305 1.89 -31.01 39.29
CA PRO A 305 1.77 -31.10 40.75
C PRO A 305 0.82 -30.06 41.37
N GLN A 306 0.70 -28.87 40.74
CA GLN A 306 -0.12 -27.77 41.22
C GLN A 306 -1.62 -27.97 40.93
N LEU A 307 -1.97 -28.79 39.93
CA LEU A 307 -3.35 -29.10 39.57
C LEU A 307 -3.97 -30.22 40.42
N ALA A 308 -3.16 -31.00 41.13
CA ALA A 308 -3.64 -32.09 41.96
C ALA A 308 -4.69 -31.66 43.03
N PRO A 309 -4.54 -30.54 43.78
CA PRO A 309 -5.56 -30.09 44.70
C PRO A 309 -6.88 -29.69 44.03
N ILE A 310 -6.79 -29.12 42.84
CA ILE A 310 -7.96 -28.67 42.07
C ILE A 310 -8.77 -29.85 41.55
N TRP A 311 -8.06 -30.88 41.14
CA TRP A 311 -8.66 -32.17 40.74
C TRP A 311 -9.36 -32.84 41.91
N ALA A 312 -8.75 -32.81 43.09
CA ALA A 312 -9.34 -33.34 44.35
C ALA A 312 -10.65 -32.59 44.75
N LEU A 313 -10.80 -31.34 44.32
CA LEU A 313 -12.03 -30.52 44.51
C LEU A 313 -13.13 -30.84 43.49
N GLY A 314 -12.94 -31.82 42.58
CA GLY A 314 -13.95 -32.30 41.67
C GLY A 314 -13.93 -31.74 40.26
N LEU A 315 -12.92 -30.94 39.86
CA LEU A 315 -12.76 -30.54 38.46
C LEU A 315 -12.27 -31.73 37.61
N THR A 316 -13.03 -32.06 36.57
CA THR A 316 -12.66 -33.15 35.66
C THR A 316 -11.51 -32.74 34.75
N ARG A 317 -10.72 -33.72 34.27
CA ARG A 317 -9.64 -33.48 33.27
C ARG A 317 -10.15 -32.76 32.03
N THR A 318 -11.37 -33.08 31.54
CA THR A 318 -11.99 -32.43 30.40
C THR A 318 -12.24 -30.93 30.62
N ARG A 319 -12.71 -30.58 31.83
CA ARG A 319 -12.93 -29.15 32.18
C ARG A 319 -11.64 -28.39 32.31
N LEU A 320 -10.61 -29.01 32.89
CA LEU A 320 -9.26 -28.41 32.96
C LEU A 320 -8.70 -28.18 31.54
N ALA A 321 -8.80 -29.17 30.64
CA ALA A 321 -8.40 -29.01 29.26
C ALA A 321 -9.16 -27.88 28.53
N GLN A 322 -10.48 -27.77 28.75
CA GLN A 322 -11.29 -26.67 28.19
C GLN A 322 -10.84 -25.30 28.71
N LEU A 323 -10.49 -25.20 30.00
CA LEU A 323 -10.00 -23.96 30.59
C LEU A 323 -8.61 -23.58 30.04
N GLU A 324 -7.72 -24.55 29.77
CA GLU A 324 -6.44 -24.30 29.12
C GLU A 324 -6.62 -23.79 27.68
N LEU A 325 -7.52 -24.40 26.91
CA LEU A 325 -7.85 -23.90 25.55
C LEU A 325 -8.46 -22.51 25.59
N LEU A 326 -9.38 -22.27 26.51
CA LEU A 326 -9.99 -20.94 26.70
C LEU A 326 -8.94 -19.88 27.08
N ARG A 327 -7.97 -20.25 27.95
CA ARG A 327 -6.87 -19.36 28.33
C ARG A 327 -6.03 -18.98 27.13
N ALA A 328 -5.59 -19.98 26.33
CA ALA A 328 -4.80 -19.73 25.14
C ALA A 328 -5.55 -18.81 24.16
N LEU A 329 -6.85 -19.04 23.96
CA LEU A 329 -7.70 -18.21 23.11
C LEU A 329 -7.82 -16.76 23.65
N VAL A 330 -8.11 -16.60 24.93
CA VAL A 330 -8.25 -15.26 25.57
C VAL A 330 -6.93 -14.49 25.47
N LEU A 331 -5.81 -15.11 25.80
CA LEU A 331 -4.49 -14.47 25.70
C LEU A 331 -4.12 -14.11 24.28
N ALA A 332 -4.42 -14.97 23.28
CA ALA A 332 -4.20 -14.66 21.87
C ALA A 332 -5.07 -13.48 21.39
N LEU A 333 -6.35 -13.44 21.78
CA LEU A 333 -7.24 -12.33 21.42
C LEU A 333 -6.84 -11.02 22.11
N LEU A 334 -6.46 -11.05 23.36
CA LEU A 334 -5.94 -9.86 24.06
C LEU A 334 -4.63 -9.37 23.43
N THR A 335 -3.74 -10.31 23.04
CA THR A 335 -2.52 -9.98 22.32
C THR A 335 -2.85 -9.34 20.95
N PHE A 336 -3.83 -9.87 20.22
CA PHE A 336 -4.30 -9.28 18.96
C PHE A 336 -4.84 -7.85 19.15
N LEU A 337 -5.60 -7.60 20.22
CA LEU A 337 -6.11 -6.26 20.53
C LEU A 337 -4.99 -5.22 20.77
N VAL A 338 -3.85 -5.64 21.31
CA VAL A 338 -2.67 -4.77 21.45
C VAL A 338 -1.88 -4.68 20.13
N ALA A 339 -1.79 -5.79 19.39
CA ALA A 339 -1.10 -5.84 18.11
C ALA A 339 -1.78 -4.99 17.03
N LEU A 340 -3.12 -4.90 17.04
CA LEU A 340 -3.88 -4.15 16.04
C LEU A 340 -3.50 -2.66 15.97
N PRO A 341 -3.61 -1.86 17.04
CA PRO A 341 -3.19 -0.46 16.99
C PRO A 341 -1.70 -0.30 16.68
N THR A 342 -0.85 -1.19 17.20
CA THR A 342 0.59 -1.18 16.91
C THR A 342 0.86 -1.42 15.43
N GLY A 343 0.19 -2.39 14.82
CA GLY A 343 0.31 -2.69 13.38
C GLY A 343 -0.23 -1.55 12.51
N LEU A 344 -1.32 -0.88 12.92
CA LEU A 344 -1.85 0.28 12.21
C LEU A 344 -0.89 1.48 12.26
N VAL A 345 -0.28 1.75 13.40
CA VAL A 345 0.75 2.80 13.51
C VAL A 345 1.97 2.44 12.67
N LEU A 346 2.34 1.16 12.60
CA LEU A 346 3.41 0.66 11.73
C LEU A 346 3.06 0.88 10.25
N ALA A 347 1.84 0.54 9.82
CA ALA A 347 1.36 0.80 8.45
C ALA A 347 1.42 2.30 8.10
N TRP A 348 0.95 3.14 9.01
CA TRP A 348 1.02 4.60 8.83
C TRP A 348 2.47 5.08 8.71
N ALA A 349 3.38 4.62 9.56
CA ALA A 349 4.79 4.98 9.49
C ALA A 349 5.44 4.55 8.16
N LEU A 350 5.09 3.34 7.66
CA LEU A 350 5.55 2.85 6.36
C LEU A 350 5.05 3.73 5.21
N LEU A 351 3.75 4.07 5.19
CA LEU A 351 3.12 4.81 4.10
C LEU A 351 3.42 6.32 4.13
N ALA A 352 3.42 6.93 5.33
CA ALA A 352 3.51 8.39 5.48
C ALA A 352 4.93 8.89 5.77
N VAL A 353 5.83 8.05 6.28
CA VAL A 353 7.20 8.46 6.62
C VAL A 353 8.20 7.76 5.70
N VAL A 354 8.28 6.43 5.77
CA VAL A 354 9.33 5.68 5.04
C VAL A 354 9.15 5.80 3.53
N ASN A 355 7.91 5.64 3.05
CA ASN A 355 7.63 5.73 1.60
C ASN A 355 7.92 7.13 1.05
N VAL A 356 7.56 8.18 1.78
CA VAL A 356 7.84 9.57 1.38
C VAL A 356 9.35 9.85 1.33
N GLU A 357 10.09 9.41 2.34
CA GLU A 357 11.55 9.57 2.39
C GLU A 357 12.29 8.77 1.31
N ALA A 358 11.77 7.58 0.96
CA ALA A 358 12.41 6.70 -0.01
C ALA A 358 12.07 7.06 -1.46
N PHE A 359 10.83 7.46 -1.73
CA PHE A 359 10.30 7.60 -3.09
C PHE A 359 9.76 8.99 -3.42
N GLY A 360 9.56 9.87 -2.44
CA GLY A 360 9.07 11.23 -2.65
C GLY A 360 7.56 11.36 -2.85
N TRP A 361 6.76 10.30 -2.63
CA TRP A 361 5.29 10.38 -2.67
C TRP A 361 4.66 9.74 -1.44
N ARG A 362 3.46 10.18 -1.10
CA ARG A 362 2.67 9.67 0.02
C ARG A 362 1.50 8.84 -0.50
N LEU A 363 1.36 7.65 0.09
CA LEU A 363 0.21 6.79 -0.18
C LEU A 363 -0.87 6.98 0.89
N PRO A 364 -2.15 7.04 0.50
CA PRO A 364 -3.25 7.04 1.46
C PRO A 364 -3.32 5.69 2.18
N MET A 365 -3.62 5.73 3.47
CA MET A 365 -3.84 4.52 4.26
C MET A 365 -5.32 4.16 4.24
N HIS A 366 -5.62 2.95 3.79
CA HIS A 366 -6.95 2.36 3.82
C HIS A 366 -7.06 1.31 4.92
N LEU A 367 -8.25 1.14 5.47
CA LEU A 367 -8.51 0.21 6.58
C LEU A 367 -9.25 -1.03 6.07
N PHE A 368 -8.69 -2.21 6.33
CA PHE A 368 -9.19 -3.50 5.84
C PHE A 368 -9.64 -4.40 6.99
N ALA A 369 -10.79 -4.11 7.57
CA ALA A 369 -11.31 -4.84 8.72
C ALA A 369 -11.47 -6.35 8.47
N GLY A 370 -11.78 -6.77 7.23
CA GLY A 370 -11.86 -8.17 6.84
C GLY A 370 -10.53 -8.92 6.97
N ASP A 371 -9.41 -8.28 6.62
CA ASP A 371 -8.08 -8.88 6.72
C ASP A 371 -7.64 -9.00 8.18
N TRP A 372 -7.97 -8.04 9.01
CA TRP A 372 -7.69 -8.11 10.46
C TRP A 372 -8.49 -9.20 11.15
N LEU A 373 -9.78 -9.38 10.78
CA LEU A 373 -10.59 -10.49 11.29
C LEU A 373 -10.04 -11.86 10.87
N ARG A 374 -9.56 -12.00 9.65
CA ARG A 374 -8.86 -13.22 9.20
C ARG A 374 -7.61 -13.49 10.03
N LEU A 375 -6.79 -12.46 10.30
CA LEU A 375 -5.59 -12.58 11.13
C LEU A 375 -5.95 -12.93 12.58
N ALA A 376 -6.98 -12.34 13.14
CA ALA A 376 -7.49 -12.71 14.47
C ALA A 376 -7.93 -14.17 14.52
N GLY A 377 -8.65 -14.64 13.50
CA GLY A 377 -9.04 -16.04 13.36
C GLY A 377 -7.85 -17.00 13.26
N LEU A 378 -6.83 -16.64 12.47
CA LEU A 378 -5.60 -17.42 12.34
C LEU A 378 -4.81 -17.44 13.66
N ALA A 379 -4.72 -16.32 14.37
CA ALA A 379 -4.08 -16.27 15.69
C ALA A 379 -4.82 -17.13 16.72
N ALA A 380 -6.15 -17.06 16.74
CA ALA A 380 -6.98 -17.91 17.60
C ALA A 380 -6.80 -19.40 17.26
N LEU A 381 -6.79 -19.76 15.99
CA LEU A 381 -6.54 -21.13 15.54
C LEU A 381 -5.14 -21.61 15.96
N ALA A 382 -4.11 -20.80 15.74
CA ALA A 382 -2.73 -21.08 16.11
C ALA A 382 -2.60 -21.32 17.64
N ALA A 383 -3.26 -20.47 18.45
CA ALA A 383 -3.28 -20.60 19.90
C ALA A 383 -3.99 -21.89 20.35
N LEU A 384 -5.13 -22.21 19.74
CA LEU A 384 -5.87 -23.44 20.04
C LEU A 384 -5.06 -24.70 19.66
N LEU A 385 -4.43 -24.70 18.48
CA LEU A 385 -3.57 -25.83 18.06
C LEU A 385 -2.35 -25.97 18.97
N ALA A 386 -1.71 -24.87 19.37
CA ALA A 386 -0.60 -24.87 20.31
C ALA A 386 -0.99 -25.43 21.69
N ALA A 387 -2.21 -25.12 22.16
CA ALA A 387 -2.71 -25.56 23.45
C ALA A 387 -3.33 -26.98 23.42
N ALA A 388 -3.74 -27.50 22.26
CA ALA A 388 -4.49 -28.75 22.15
C ALA A 388 -3.74 -29.97 22.66
N TRP A 389 -2.44 -30.04 22.43
CA TRP A 389 -1.61 -31.14 22.91
C TRP A 389 -1.34 -31.05 24.43
N PRO A 390 -0.80 -29.91 24.96
CA PRO A 390 -0.59 -29.75 26.39
C PRO A 390 -1.86 -29.90 27.21
N ALA A 391 -3.01 -29.50 26.70
CA ALA A 391 -4.28 -29.62 27.40
C ALA A 391 -4.78 -31.07 27.55
N ARG A 392 -4.26 -32.03 26.78
CA ARG A 392 -4.62 -33.46 26.84
C ARG A 392 -3.64 -34.31 27.67
N ALA A 393 -2.43 -33.79 27.86
CA ALA A 393 -1.40 -34.43 28.63
C ALA A 393 -1.64 -34.30 30.15
#